data_80cdddf4e8d75041ff0ea9c87ee4af2b
#
_entry.id   80cdddf4e8d75041ff0ea9c87ee4af2b
#
_cell.length_a   1.000
_cell.length_b   1.000
_cell.length_c   1.000
_cell.angle_alpha   90.00
_cell.angle_beta   90.00
_cell.angle_gamma   90.00
#
_symmetry.space_group_name_H-M   'P 1'
#
loop_
_entity.id
_entity.type
_entity.pdbx_description
1 polymer ?
#
loop_
_entity_poly.entity_id
_entity_poly.type
_entity_poly.pdbx_seq_one_letter_code
_entity_poly.pdbx_strand_id
1 'polypeptide(L)'
;MERITYFPALYYRRKKRYIYVTVKISMGKYQDKLLTLEEKLETGLNCELVKKDTRDIWVKYEFLTGVEKNRIDIQDVKAKNGELNLMKHISWKYDKLPHMLISGDTGSGKTIFLLIVIKALLESGAVLHICDPKKADLSYLSRIMPDVNYDTENMMRCVETFYEGMEARYDEMQEHPDFRM
;
A
#
# COMPACT_ATOMS: atom_id res chain seq x y z
N MET A 1 -9.38 5.44 -46.51
CA MET A 1 -10.39 5.07 -45.46
C MET A 1 -10.07 3.64 -45.02
N GLU A 2 -9.60 3.46 -43.78
CA GLU A 2 -9.46 2.12 -43.22
C GLU A 2 -10.82 1.52 -42.95
N ARG A 3 -11.09 0.35 -43.47
CA ARG A 3 -12.34 -0.38 -43.30
C ARG A 3 -12.25 -1.17 -42.01
N ILE A 4 -13.13 -0.90 -41.03
CA ILE A 4 -13.23 -1.73 -39.81
C ILE A 4 -13.71 -3.11 -40.22
N THR A 5 -12.82 -4.11 -40.11
CA THR A 5 -13.08 -5.49 -40.52
C THR A 5 -13.53 -6.41 -39.38
N TYR A 6 -13.39 -5.95 -38.15
CA TYR A 6 -13.76 -6.72 -36.95
C TYR A 6 -14.14 -5.81 -35.79
N PHE A 7 -15.24 -6.12 -35.12
CA PHE A 7 -15.70 -5.46 -33.92
C PHE A 7 -16.04 -6.48 -32.84
N PRO A 8 -15.29 -6.54 -31.73
CA PRO A 8 -15.61 -7.49 -30.64
C PRO A 8 -16.87 -7.04 -29.90
N ALA A 9 -17.65 -8.01 -29.41
CA ALA A 9 -18.75 -7.70 -28.50
C ALA A 9 -18.17 -7.27 -27.14
N LEU A 10 -18.47 -6.03 -26.75
CA LEU A 10 -18.06 -5.43 -25.50
C LEU A 10 -19.30 -5.03 -24.72
N TYR A 11 -19.36 -5.51 -23.47
CA TYR A 11 -20.43 -5.20 -22.54
C TYR A 11 -19.89 -4.38 -21.38
N TYR A 12 -20.65 -3.42 -20.95
CA TYR A 12 -20.27 -2.51 -19.89
C TYR A 12 -21.39 -2.45 -18.85
N ARG A 13 -21.01 -2.45 -17.57
CA ARG A 13 -21.93 -2.26 -16.44
C ARG A 13 -21.25 -1.43 -15.36
N ARG A 14 -21.96 -0.42 -14.85
CA ARG A 14 -21.53 0.36 -13.69
C ARG A 14 -22.36 0.01 -12.46
N LYS A 15 -21.71 -0.25 -11.32
CA LYS A 15 -22.37 -0.50 -10.03
C LYS A 15 -21.61 0.21 -8.92
N LYS A 16 -22.22 1.27 -8.36
CA LYS A 16 -21.58 2.12 -7.35
C LYS A 16 -20.23 2.68 -7.86
N ARG A 17 -19.14 2.28 -7.21
CA ARG A 17 -17.77 2.68 -7.52
C ARG A 17 -17.05 1.73 -8.48
N TYR A 18 -17.72 0.71 -8.97
CA TYR A 18 -17.14 -0.29 -9.86
C TYR A 18 -17.65 -0.16 -11.28
N ILE A 19 -16.74 -0.31 -12.23
CA ILE A 19 -17.02 -0.48 -13.64
C ILE A 19 -16.61 -1.89 -14.04
N TYR A 20 -17.53 -2.61 -14.66
CA TYR A 20 -17.29 -3.94 -15.21
C TYR A 20 -17.29 -3.84 -16.72
N VAL A 21 -16.19 -4.27 -17.34
CA VAL A 21 -16.07 -4.39 -18.79
C VAL A 21 -15.91 -5.86 -19.11
N THR A 22 -16.82 -6.40 -19.94
CA THR A 22 -16.76 -7.80 -20.39
C THR A 22 -16.57 -7.82 -21.89
N VAL A 23 -15.52 -8.49 -22.34
CA VAL A 23 -15.15 -8.57 -23.74
C VAL A 23 -15.25 -10.00 -24.20
N LYS A 24 -15.94 -10.25 -25.33
CA LYS A 24 -15.98 -11.55 -25.97
C LYS A 24 -14.70 -11.77 -26.76
N ILE A 25 -13.98 -12.83 -26.45
CA ILE A 25 -12.79 -13.24 -27.19
C ILE A 25 -13.25 -14.15 -28.34
N SER A 26 -12.82 -13.85 -29.54
CA SER A 26 -12.91 -14.75 -30.68
C SER A 26 -11.54 -15.20 -31.09
N MET A 27 -11.37 -16.47 -31.39
CA MET A 27 -10.11 -16.98 -31.94
C MET A 27 -9.76 -16.22 -33.23
N GLY A 28 -8.72 -15.44 -33.20
CA GLY A 28 -8.30 -14.65 -34.37
C GLY A 28 -7.14 -13.71 -34.09
N LYS A 29 -6.71 -12.98 -35.12
CA LYS A 29 -5.56 -12.07 -35.13
C LYS A 29 -5.51 -11.04 -33.97
N TYR A 30 -6.63 -10.73 -33.34
CA TYR A 30 -6.74 -9.69 -32.32
C TYR A 30 -6.95 -10.25 -30.90
N GLN A 31 -6.88 -11.57 -30.71
CA GLN A 31 -7.12 -12.21 -29.40
C GLN A 31 -6.21 -11.66 -28.31
N ASP A 32 -4.89 -11.59 -28.59
CA ASP A 32 -3.92 -11.13 -27.59
C ASP A 32 -4.16 -9.67 -27.20
N LYS A 33 -4.56 -8.83 -28.16
CA LYS A 33 -4.92 -7.44 -27.90
C LYS A 33 -6.17 -7.30 -27.02
N LEU A 34 -7.10 -8.22 -27.10
CA LEU A 34 -8.30 -8.24 -26.29
C LEU A 34 -8.04 -8.78 -24.88
N LEU A 35 -7.05 -9.67 -24.75
CA LEU A 35 -6.56 -10.19 -23.47
C LEU A 35 -5.72 -9.20 -22.69
N THR A 36 -5.14 -8.18 -23.35
CA THR A 36 -4.24 -7.19 -22.75
C THR A 36 -4.79 -5.77 -22.87
N LEU A 37 -6.07 -5.59 -22.54
CA LEU A 37 -6.74 -4.28 -22.60
C LEU A 37 -6.60 -3.49 -21.29
N GLU A 38 -5.99 -4.04 -20.24
CA GLU A 38 -5.91 -3.48 -18.90
C GLU A 38 -5.49 -2.02 -18.91
N GLU A 39 -4.28 -1.74 -19.34
CA GLU A 39 -3.67 -0.40 -19.31
C GLU A 39 -4.47 0.63 -20.12
N LYS A 40 -5.02 0.19 -21.27
CA LYS A 40 -5.83 1.07 -22.12
C LYS A 40 -7.17 1.41 -21.49
N LEU A 41 -7.77 0.43 -20.80
CA LEU A 41 -9.03 0.63 -20.11
C LEU A 41 -8.83 1.45 -18.83
N GLU A 42 -7.75 1.20 -18.08
CA GLU A 42 -7.40 2.01 -16.91
C GLU A 42 -7.21 3.48 -17.27
N THR A 43 -6.40 3.74 -18.29
CA THR A 43 -6.14 5.11 -18.78
C THR A 43 -7.39 5.74 -19.37
N GLY A 44 -8.12 5.02 -20.23
CA GLY A 44 -9.30 5.56 -20.93
C GLY A 44 -10.49 5.79 -20.02
N LEU A 45 -10.66 4.99 -18.97
CA LEU A 45 -11.75 5.10 -17.99
C LEU A 45 -11.35 5.90 -16.75
N ASN A 46 -10.07 6.26 -16.62
CA ASN A 46 -9.49 6.89 -15.42
C ASN A 46 -9.86 6.12 -14.13
N CYS A 47 -9.59 4.82 -14.12
CA CYS A 47 -9.96 3.87 -13.08
C CYS A 47 -8.78 2.93 -12.81
N GLU A 48 -8.78 2.26 -11.67
CA GLU A 48 -7.78 1.25 -11.31
C GLU A 48 -8.35 -0.16 -11.49
N LEU A 49 -7.61 -1.05 -12.16
CA LEU A 49 -7.99 -2.46 -12.30
C LEU A 49 -7.91 -3.16 -10.95
N VAL A 50 -9.05 -3.71 -10.52
CA VAL A 50 -9.15 -4.48 -9.27
C VAL A 50 -9.04 -5.97 -9.55
N LYS A 51 -9.66 -6.43 -10.64
CA LYS A 51 -9.72 -7.84 -10.98
C LYS A 51 -9.86 -8.06 -12.47
N LYS A 52 -9.14 -9.08 -12.95
CA LYS A 52 -9.32 -9.66 -14.28
C LYS A 52 -9.71 -11.13 -14.11
N ASP A 53 -10.78 -11.53 -14.77
CA ASP A 53 -11.28 -12.91 -14.77
C ASP A 53 -11.49 -13.37 -16.22
N THR A 54 -10.87 -14.48 -16.58
CA THR A 54 -10.99 -15.06 -17.92
C THR A 54 -11.71 -16.39 -17.81
N ARG A 55 -12.88 -16.49 -18.42
CA ARG A 55 -13.70 -17.71 -18.44
C ARG A 55 -14.21 -17.98 -19.85
N ASP A 56 -13.91 -19.17 -20.35
CA ASP A 56 -14.29 -19.62 -21.68
C ASP A 56 -13.86 -18.60 -22.77
N ILE A 57 -14.84 -17.99 -23.42
CA ILE A 57 -14.66 -17.00 -24.47
C ILE A 57 -14.84 -15.55 -23.96
N TRP A 58 -14.82 -15.32 -22.67
CA TRP A 58 -15.05 -14.02 -22.07
C TRP A 58 -13.89 -13.61 -21.18
N VAL A 59 -13.48 -12.33 -21.29
CA VAL A 59 -12.63 -11.65 -20.31
C VAL A 59 -13.45 -10.58 -19.63
N LYS A 60 -13.49 -10.62 -18.31
CA LYS A 60 -14.13 -9.63 -17.47
C LYS A 60 -13.07 -8.83 -16.72
N TYR A 61 -13.10 -7.53 -16.91
CA TYR A 61 -12.30 -6.55 -16.19
C TYR A 61 -13.20 -5.84 -15.17
N GLU A 62 -12.74 -5.73 -13.95
CA GLU A 62 -13.39 -5.01 -12.88
C GLU A 62 -12.51 -3.85 -12.45
N PHE A 63 -13.01 -2.62 -12.60
CA PHE A 63 -12.29 -1.39 -12.30
C PHE A 63 -12.95 -0.66 -11.15
N LEU A 64 -12.14 -0.01 -10.30
CA LEU A 64 -12.56 0.88 -9.23
C LEU A 64 -12.45 2.33 -9.67
N THR A 65 -13.56 3.07 -9.59
CA THR A 65 -13.60 4.49 -9.95
C THR A 65 -13.28 5.40 -8.77
N GLY A 66 -12.62 6.53 -9.03
CA GLY A 66 -12.41 7.57 -8.02
C GLY A 66 -11.30 7.27 -7.02
N VAL A 67 -10.39 6.34 -7.33
CA VAL A 67 -9.22 6.02 -6.48
C VAL A 67 -8.32 7.24 -6.32
N GLU A 68 -8.07 7.99 -7.39
CA GLU A 68 -7.25 9.22 -7.34
C GLU A 68 -7.80 10.29 -6.41
N LYS A 69 -9.13 10.37 -6.25
CA LYS A 69 -9.75 11.36 -5.36
C LYS A 69 -9.43 11.14 -3.88
N ASN A 70 -9.04 9.94 -3.51
CA ASN A 70 -8.70 9.59 -2.12
C ASN A 70 -7.19 9.54 -1.87
N ARG A 71 -6.37 9.59 -2.91
CA ARG A 71 -4.92 9.66 -2.75
C ARG A 71 -4.52 11.04 -2.23
N ILE A 72 -3.49 11.07 -1.39
CA ILE A 72 -2.83 12.29 -0.94
C ILE A 72 -1.40 12.28 -1.48
N ASP A 73 -0.81 13.44 -1.62
CA ASP A 73 0.60 13.56 -1.98
C ASP A 73 1.48 13.04 -0.84
N ILE A 74 2.66 12.51 -1.18
CA ILE A 74 3.66 12.03 -0.20
C ILE A 74 4.02 13.12 0.82
N GLN A 75 4.04 14.38 0.40
CA GLN A 75 4.31 15.53 1.25
C GLN A 75 3.19 15.85 2.24
N ASP A 76 1.97 15.37 1.95
CA ASP A 76 0.80 15.55 2.81
C ASP A 76 0.63 14.42 3.83
N VAL A 77 1.41 13.33 3.71
CA VAL A 77 1.46 12.25 4.70
C VAL A 77 2.22 12.75 5.92
N LYS A 78 1.51 13.07 6.99
CA LYS A 78 2.08 13.61 8.23
C LYS A 78 1.56 12.86 9.44
N ALA A 79 2.46 12.61 10.39
CA ALA A 79 2.11 12.10 11.70
C ALA A 79 1.90 13.28 12.67
N LYS A 80 0.76 13.32 13.33
CA LYS A 80 0.44 14.37 14.30
C LYS A 80 -0.58 13.86 15.32
N ASN A 81 -0.35 14.17 16.60
CA ASN A 81 -1.28 13.85 17.70
C ASN A 81 -1.68 12.36 17.74
N GLY A 82 -0.71 11.45 17.59
CA GLY A 82 -1.00 10.01 17.64
C GLY A 82 -1.67 9.44 16.38
N GLU A 83 -1.76 10.21 15.29
CA GLU A 83 -2.45 9.83 14.07
C GLU A 83 -1.60 10.10 12.82
N LEU A 84 -1.58 9.16 11.88
CA LEU A 84 -0.91 9.25 10.58
C LEU A 84 -1.94 9.20 9.45
N ASN A 85 -2.03 10.25 8.66
CA ASN A 85 -2.90 10.29 7.50
C ASN A 85 -2.31 9.45 6.35
N LEU A 86 -3.02 8.41 5.93
CA LEU A 86 -2.58 7.51 4.85
C LEU A 86 -3.25 7.84 3.52
N MET A 87 -4.51 8.28 3.56
CA MET A 87 -5.31 8.72 2.42
C MET A 87 -6.32 9.77 2.89
N LYS A 88 -7.03 10.42 1.96
CA LYS A 88 -8.21 11.20 2.32
C LYS A 88 -9.21 10.29 3.06
N HIS A 89 -9.57 10.66 4.26
CA HIS A 89 -10.50 9.92 5.12
C HIS A 89 -10.01 8.56 5.64
N ILE A 90 -8.72 8.24 5.50
CA ILE A 90 -8.10 7.05 6.09
C ILE A 90 -6.86 7.49 6.85
N SER A 91 -6.87 7.24 8.15
CA SER A 91 -5.75 7.48 9.03
C SER A 91 -5.48 6.29 9.95
N TRP A 92 -4.24 6.14 10.34
CA TRP A 92 -3.82 5.18 11.35
C TRP A 92 -3.62 5.90 12.67
N LYS A 93 -4.43 5.54 13.66
CA LYS A 93 -4.36 6.06 15.04
C LYS A 93 -3.43 5.19 15.85
N TYR A 94 -2.14 5.44 15.73
CA TYR A 94 -1.10 4.60 16.35
C TYR A 94 -1.05 4.75 17.88
N ASP A 95 -1.62 5.78 18.46
CA ASP A 95 -1.80 5.94 19.90
C ASP A 95 -2.82 4.95 20.48
N LYS A 96 -3.82 4.54 19.69
CA LYS A 96 -4.90 3.62 20.11
C LYS A 96 -4.74 2.22 19.51
N LEU A 97 -4.20 2.12 18.32
CA LEU A 97 -3.98 0.89 17.57
C LEU A 97 -2.52 0.83 17.12
N PRO A 98 -1.59 0.48 18.04
CA PRO A 98 -0.16 0.59 17.80
C PRO A 98 0.38 -0.41 16.76
N HIS A 99 -0.39 -1.45 16.44
CA HIS A 99 0.04 -2.49 15.51
C HIS A 99 -0.55 -2.28 14.11
N MET A 100 0.29 -2.41 13.09
CA MET A 100 -0.11 -2.38 11.68
C MET A 100 0.50 -3.55 10.92
N LEU A 101 -0.30 -4.30 10.19
CA LEU A 101 0.15 -5.32 9.25
C LEU A 101 0.01 -4.79 7.82
N ILE A 102 1.13 -4.80 7.08
CA ILE A 102 1.17 -4.40 5.66
C ILE A 102 1.41 -5.63 4.80
N SER A 103 0.43 -5.99 4.00
CA SER A 103 0.46 -7.14 3.11
C SER A 103 0.19 -6.74 1.66
N GLY A 104 0.73 -7.49 0.72
CA GLY A 104 0.53 -7.29 -0.72
C GLY A 104 1.54 -8.07 -1.54
N ASP A 105 1.28 -8.24 -2.83
CA ASP A 105 2.12 -8.98 -3.77
C ASP A 105 3.45 -8.25 -4.08
N THR A 106 4.37 -8.94 -4.73
CA THR A 106 5.60 -8.33 -5.25
C THR A 106 5.25 -7.21 -6.25
N GLY A 107 5.87 -6.05 -6.11
CA GLY A 107 5.59 -4.89 -6.95
C GLY A 107 4.35 -4.07 -6.53
N SER A 108 3.63 -4.44 -5.47
CA SER A 108 2.44 -3.71 -4.99
C SER A 108 2.73 -2.37 -4.29
N GLY A 109 4.00 -1.99 -4.16
CA GLY A 109 4.40 -0.73 -3.53
C GLY A 109 4.58 -0.78 -2.01
N LYS A 110 4.62 -1.97 -1.36
CA LYS A 110 4.83 -2.10 0.09
C LYS A 110 6.02 -1.33 0.62
N THR A 111 7.18 -1.48 -0.02
CA THR A 111 8.42 -0.82 0.40
C THR A 111 8.31 0.70 0.29
N ILE A 112 7.71 1.20 -0.79
CA ILE A 112 7.48 2.65 -0.96
C ILE A 112 6.55 3.16 0.14
N PHE A 113 5.48 2.43 0.44
CA PHE A 113 4.56 2.79 1.52
C PHE A 113 5.26 2.81 2.88
N LEU A 114 6.09 1.81 3.19
CA LEU A 114 6.89 1.78 4.42
C LEU A 114 7.84 2.98 4.52
N LEU A 115 8.53 3.32 3.44
CA LEU A 115 9.43 4.49 3.41
C LEU A 115 8.68 5.80 3.67
N ILE A 116 7.47 5.94 3.16
CA ILE A 116 6.60 7.11 3.42
C ILE A 116 6.19 7.16 4.90
N VAL A 117 5.83 6.04 5.50
CA VAL A 117 5.48 5.94 6.92
C VAL A 117 6.70 6.28 7.79
N ILE A 118 7.86 5.69 7.51
CA ILE A 118 9.13 5.98 8.20
C ILE A 118 9.43 7.48 8.14
N LYS A 119 9.37 8.08 6.94
CA LYS A 119 9.59 9.53 6.77
C LYS A 119 8.65 10.35 7.65
N ALA A 120 7.35 10.09 7.59
CA ALA A 120 6.36 10.86 8.34
C ALA A 120 6.52 10.73 9.86
N LEU A 121 6.91 9.55 10.35
CA LEU A 121 7.17 9.32 11.77
C LEU A 121 8.46 10.03 12.22
N LEU A 122 9.53 9.98 11.43
CA LEU A 122 10.77 10.73 11.70
C LEU A 122 10.52 12.24 11.75
N GLU A 123 9.73 12.78 10.83
CA GLU A 123 9.36 14.19 10.82
C GLU A 123 8.53 14.60 12.06
N SER A 124 7.86 13.65 12.71
CA SER A 124 7.16 13.88 13.98
C SER A 124 8.04 13.75 15.22
N GLY A 125 9.31 13.42 15.05
CA GLY A 125 10.27 13.21 16.15
C GLY A 125 10.24 11.80 16.75
N ALA A 126 9.65 10.82 16.07
CA ALA A 126 9.65 9.43 16.55
C ALA A 126 11.05 8.80 16.46
N VAL A 127 11.41 8.04 17.48
CA VAL A 127 12.57 7.14 17.46
C VAL A 127 12.14 5.83 16.78
N LEU A 128 12.88 5.42 15.75
CA LEU A 128 12.53 4.23 14.96
C LEU A 128 13.61 3.14 15.10
N HIS A 129 13.17 1.95 15.40
CA HIS A 129 13.98 0.75 15.40
C HIS A 129 13.56 -0.12 14.20
N ILE A 130 14.46 -0.28 13.21
CA ILE A 130 14.16 -0.98 11.97
C ILE A 130 14.92 -2.31 11.94
N CYS A 131 14.19 -3.41 11.76
CA CYS A 131 14.75 -4.75 11.58
C CYS A 131 14.38 -5.27 10.18
N ASP A 132 15.39 -5.50 9.31
CA ASP A 132 15.20 -6.02 7.96
C ASP A 132 15.92 -7.38 7.78
N PRO A 133 15.29 -8.50 8.17
CA PRO A 133 15.92 -9.83 8.11
C PRO A 133 16.20 -10.30 6.68
N LYS A 134 15.58 -9.67 5.68
CA LYS A 134 15.82 -10.00 4.27
C LYS A 134 17.05 -9.31 3.68
N LYS A 135 17.63 -8.34 4.39
CA LYS A 135 18.72 -7.48 3.88
C LYS A 135 18.37 -6.85 2.53
N ALA A 136 17.11 -6.43 2.38
CA ALA A 136 16.57 -5.91 1.14
C ALA A 136 16.51 -4.36 1.16
N ASP A 137 15.37 -3.80 0.75
CA ASP A 137 15.23 -2.37 0.49
C ASP A 137 15.44 -1.48 1.74
N LEU A 138 15.04 -1.94 2.93
CA LEU A 138 15.17 -1.14 4.15
C LEU A 138 16.60 -1.16 4.72
N SER A 139 17.40 -2.18 4.43
CA SER A 139 18.80 -2.25 4.89
C SER A 139 19.65 -1.10 4.36
N TYR A 140 19.30 -0.52 3.20
CA TYR A 140 20.00 0.65 2.66
C TYR A 140 19.87 1.91 3.53
N LEU A 141 18.83 1.99 4.35
CA LEU A 141 18.65 3.09 5.30
C LEU A 141 19.75 3.15 6.36
N SER A 142 20.47 2.03 6.62
CA SER A 142 21.62 1.99 7.55
C SER A 142 22.72 2.98 7.19
N ARG A 143 22.76 3.48 5.94
CA ARG A 143 23.71 4.51 5.50
C ARG A 143 23.40 5.89 6.05
N ILE A 144 22.18 6.12 6.47
CA ILE A 144 21.68 7.45 6.92
C ILE A 144 21.02 7.40 8.30
N MET A 145 20.72 6.20 8.81
CA MET A 145 20.07 5.96 10.10
C MET A 145 20.85 4.91 10.90
N PRO A 146 21.21 5.17 12.16
CA PRO A 146 22.00 4.24 12.96
C PRO A 146 21.22 2.98 13.38
N ASP A 147 19.90 3.09 13.62
CA ASP A 147 19.08 2.03 14.20
C ASP A 147 18.41 1.13 13.15
N VAL A 148 19.14 0.81 12.07
CA VAL A 148 18.69 -0.11 11.02
C VAL A 148 19.50 -1.40 11.11
N ASN A 149 18.85 -2.45 11.54
CA ASN A 149 19.45 -3.75 11.87
C ASN A 149 19.03 -4.81 10.84
N TYR A 150 19.98 -5.50 10.26
CA TYR A 150 19.74 -6.51 9.22
C TYR A 150 20.48 -7.85 9.46
N ASP A 151 21.31 -7.95 10.48
CA ASP A 151 21.87 -9.21 10.97
C ASP A 151 21.17 -9.66 12.25
N THR A 152 21.20 -10.96 12.50
CA THR A 152 20.44 -11.58 13.61
C THR A 152 20.87 -11.04 14.97
N GLU A 153 22.17 -10.84 15.19
CA GLU A 153 22.68 -10.39 16.48
C GLU A 153 22.24 -8.97 16.79
N ASN A 154 22.37 -8.05 15.83
CA ASN A 154 21.95 -6.65 16.01
C ASN A 154 20.43 -6.53 16.09
N MET A 155 19.66 -7.33 15.34
CA MET A 155 18.20 -7.35 15.50
C MET A 155 17.78 -7.81 16.89
N MET A 156 18.42 -8.84 17.44
CA MET A 156 18.13 -9.31 18.82
C MET A 156 18.45 -8.22 19.84
N ARG A 157 19.61 -7.59 19.75
CA ARG A 157 19.95 -6.45 20.64
C ARG A 157 18.96 -5.29 20.48
N CYS A 158 18.55 -4.99 19.27
CA CYS A 158 17.55 -3.94 19.01
C CYS A 158 16.23 -4.23 19.73
N VAL A 159 15.75 -5.49 19.68
CA VAL A 159 14.52 -5.91 20.38
C VAL A 159 14.70 -5.85 21.90
N GLU A 160 15.86 -6.29 22.43
CA GLU A 160 16.18 -6.21 23.85
C GLU A 160 16.21 -4.77 24.35
N THR A 161 16.93 -3.88 23.64
CA THR A 161 16.97 -2.44 23.98
C THR A 161 15.59 -1.80 23.93
N PHE A 162 14.76 -2.16 22.94
CA PHE A 162 13.39 -1.68 22.86
C PHE A 162 12.56 -2.16 24.04
N TYR A 163 12.69 -3.43 24.42
CA TYR A 163 11.98 -4.03 25.55
C TYR A 163 12.37 -3.33 26.87
N GLU A 164 13.68 -3.18 27.15
CA GLU A 164 14.16 -2.50 28.34
C GLU A 164 13.65 -1.05 28.43
N GLY A 165 13.69 -0.33 27.32
CA GLY A 165 13.16 1.04 27.26
C GLY A 165 11.64 1.13 27.39
N MET A 166 10.91 0.08 26.99
CA MET A 166 9.48 -0.04 27.20
C MET A 166 9.15 -0.27 28.68
N GLU A 167 9.84 -1.22 29.33
CA GLU A 167 9.69 -1.53 30.75
C GLU A 167 10.00 -0.30 31.61
N ALA A 168 11.12 0.38 31.36
CA ALA A 168 11.49 1.58 32.11
C ALA A 168 10.41 2.69 32.02
N ARG A 169 9.85 2.91 30.82
CA ARG A 169 8.74 3.87 30.64
C ARG A 169 7.48 3.42 31.34
N TYR A 170 7.21 2.13 31.36
CA TYR A 170 6.05 1.57 32.03
C TYR A 170 6.14 1.77 33.54
N ASP A 171 7.31 1.54 34.14
CA ASP A 171 7.57 1.78 35.55
C ASP A 171 7.43 3.28 35.90
N GLU A 172 8.03 4.17 35.10
CA GLU A 172 7.89 5.60 35.26
C GLU A 172 6.42 6.05 35.19
N MET A 173 5.66 5.48 34.25
CA MET A 173 4.23 5.80 34.13
C MET A 173 3.41 5.33 35.34
N GLN A 174 3.76 4.18 35.95
CA GLN A 174 3.07 3.68 37.16
C GLN A 174 3.35 4.55 38.40
N GLU A 175 4.50 5.21 38.46
CA GLU A 175 4.83 6.12 39.55
C GLU A 175 4.06 7.45 39.48
N HIS A 176 3.49 7.79 38.33
CA HIS A 176 2.72 9.04 38.17
C HIS A 176 1.26 8.87 38.68
N PRO A 177 0.84 9.72 39.65
CA PRO A 177 -0.51 9.61 40.27
C PRO A 177 -1.66 9.86 39.29
N ASP A 178 -1.40 10.51 38.15
CA ASP A 178 -2.40 10.81 37.12
C ASP A 178 -2.42 9.79 35.98
N PHE A 179 -1.62 8.71 36.08
CA PHE A 179 -1.60 7.66 35.08
C PHE A 179 -2.92 6.88 35.12
N ARG A 180 -3.77 7.09 34.12
CA ARG A 180 -4.99 6.28 33.88
C ARG A 180 -4.84 5.56 32.55
N MET A 181 -4.96 4.22 32.61
CA MET A 181 -5.09 3.39 31.41
C MET A 181 -6.39 3.69 30.65
#